data_e140043ba22763ecef8056d0a6b83bd0
#
_entry.id   e140043ba22763ecef8056d0a6b83bd0
#
_cell.length_a   1.000
_cell.length_b   1.000
_cell.length_c   1.000
_cell.angle_alpha   90.00
_cell.angle_beta   90.00
_cell.angle_gamma   90.00
#
_symmetry.space_group_name_H-M   'P 1'
#
loop_
_entity.id
_entity.type
_entity.pdbx_description
1 polymer ?
#
loop_
_entity_poly.entity_id
_entity_poly.type
_entity_poly.pdbx_seq_one_letter_code
_entity_poly.pdbx_strand_id
1 'polypeptide(L)'
;IADATAIAYAAPIFITVLSIFLLGEIIGLRRWVAVILGFVGVLLIARPQTDNWDIGVLAALASAFTGAIVAIWLRKLSSSEKSVAIGIYYNGLGSLVCLGWVLLSGWLTPRADDIWMLIAFGLGCGLQQWLLTVSFRYAEASLLAPFEYLAMVFAAIVGFVFWGEIPVLTTWIGAAIIAASGLFIFKRRQKQQHPSEPAANG
;
A
#
# COMPACT_ATOMS: atom_id res chain seq x y z
N ILE A 1 8.73 15.79 -5.67
CA ILE A 1 7.78 15.03 -4.82
C ILE A 1 7.17 13.89 -5.62
N ALA A 2 6.65 14.13 -6.84
CA ALA A 2 6.03 13.09 -7.68
C ALA A 2 6.98 11.90 -7.96
N ASP A 3 8.26 12.16 -8.21
CA ASP A 3 9.26 11.13 -8.50
C ASP A 3 9.50 10.23 -7.28
N ALA A 4 9.67 10.82 -6.09
CA ALA A 4 9.84 10.07 -4.84
C ALA A 4 8.59 9.22 -4.51
N THR A 5 7.39 9.76 -4.77
CA THR A 5 6.13 9.03 -4.58
C THR A 5 6.04 7.85 -5.55
N ALA A 6 6.37 8.03 -6.84
CA ALA A 6 6.35 6.95 -7.83
C ALA A 6 7.30 5.81 -7.44
N ILE A 7 8.50 6.17 -6.95
CA ILE A 7 9.50 5.20 -6.51
C ILE A 7 9.05 4.48 -5.23
N ALA A 8 8.41 5.17 -4.29
CA ALA A 8 7.86 4.55 -3.09
C ALA A 8 6.82 3.44 -3.42
N TYR A 9 6.09 3.59 -4.52
CA TYR A 9 5.19 2.55 -5.03
C TYR A 9 5.92 1.33 -5.64
N ALA A 10 7.24 1.24 -5.58
CA ALA A 10 7.96 0.00 -5.82
C ALA A 10 7.81 -1.01 -4.66
N ALA A 11 7.30 -0.59 -3.48
CA ALA A 11 7.11 -1.46 -2.32
C ALA A 11 6.35 -2.76 -2.63
N PRO A 12 5.24 -2.80 -3.39
CA PRO A 12 4.55 -4.04 -3.76
C PRO A 12 5.41 -5.04 -4.53
N ILE A 13 6.36 -4.57 -5.34
CA ILE A 13 7.33 -5.42 -6.03
C ILE A 13 8.25 -6.08 -4.99
N PHE A 14 8.80 -5.28 -4.06
CA PHE A 14 9.63 -5.78 -2.97
C PHE A 14 8.88 -6.73 -2.05
N ILE A 15 7.62 -6.44 -1.69
CA ILE A 15 6.77 -7.35 -0.91
C ILE A 15 6.63 -8.69 -1.62
N THR A 16 6.36 -8.66 -2.93
CA THR A 16 6.20 -9.88 -3.74
C THR A 16 7.49 -10.70 -3.77
N VAL A 17 8.65 -10.06 -3.97
CA VAL A 17 9.94 -10.74 -3.94
C VAL A 17 10.25 -11.30 -2.55
N LEU A 18 10.13 -10.47 -1.51
CA LEU A 18 10.47 -10.87 -0.13
C LEU A 18 9.55 -11.96 0.41
N SER A 19 8.28 -12.00 -0.01
CA SER A 19 7.35 -13.03 0.44
C SER A 19 7.74 -14.43 -0.02
N ILE A 20 8.42 -14.57 -1.16
CA ILE A 20 8.99 -15.85 -1.61
C ILE A 20 10.05 -16.34 -0.62
N PHE A 21 11.00 -15.46 -0.29
CA PHE A 21 12.15 -15.84 0.52
C PHE A 21 11.86 -15.92 2.03
N LEU A 22 11.02 -15.03 2.55
CA LEU A 22 10.81 -14.88 3.99
C LEU A 22 9.54 -15.57 4.49
N LEU A 23 8.54 -15.73 3.64
CA LEU A 23 7.27 -16.38 4.00
C LEU A 23 7.07 -17.73 3.28
N GLY A 24 7.92 -18.07 2.32
CA GLY A 24 7.78 -19.30 1.53
C GLY A 24 6.54 -19.29 0.62
N GLU A 25 6.01 -18.10 0.26
CA GLU A 25 4.85 -18.01 -0.61
C GLU A 25 5.19 -18.46 -2.04
N ILE A 26 4.35 -19.32 -2.63
CA ILE A 26 4.49 -19.74 -4.02
C ILE A 26 3.75 -18.74 -4.91
N ILE A 27 4.52 -17.91 -5.64
CA ILE A 27 3.98 -16.86 -6.48
C ILE A 27 3.86 -17.32 -7.93
N GLY A 28 2.63 -17.47 -8.39
CA GLY A 28 2.37 -17.76 -9.80
C GLY A 28 2.60 -16.54 -10.70
N LEU A 29 2.90 -16.80 -11.99
CA LEU A 29 3.13 -15.78 -13.01
C LEU A 29 2.07 -14.66 -13.02
N ARG A 30 0.86 -14.97 -12.68
CA ARG A 30 -0.28 -14.02 -12.67
C ARG A 30 -0.18 -12.94 -11.61
N ARG A 31 0.35 -13.27 -10.42
CA ARG A 31 0.61 -12.25 -9.38
C ARG A 31 1.74 -11.32 -9.83
N TRP A 32 2.77 -11.87 -10.45
CA TRP A 32 3.82 -11.08 -11.05
C TRP A 32 3.29 -10.09 -12.11
N VAL A 33 2.45 -10.59 -13.03
CA VAL A 33 1.82 -9.75 -14.07
C VAL A 33 0.99 -8.63 -13.42
N ALA A 34 0.21 -8.93 -12.39
CA ALA A 34 -0.61 -7.91 -11.73
C ALA A 34 0.23 -6.86 -10.99
N VAL A 35 1.30 -7.27 -10.30
CA VAL A 35 2.22 -6.34 -9.63
C VAL A 35 2.91 -5.44 -10.65
N ILE A 36 3.42 -6.01 -11.75
CA ILE A 36 4.11 -5.25 -12.80
C ILE A 36 3.13 -4.30 -13.50
N LEU A 37 1.93 -4.76 -13.88
CA LEU A 37 0.92 -3.92 -14.51
C LEU A 37 0.46 -2.79 -13.57
N GLY A 38 0.25 -3.10 -12.29
CA GLY A 38 -0.09 -2.10 -11.29
C GLY A 38 1.00 -1.02 -11.17
N PHE A 39 2.27 -1.42 -11.17
CA PHE A 39 3.39 -0.50 -11.13
C PHE A 39 3.48 0.36 -12.39
N VAL A 40 3.27 -0.22 -13.57
CA VAL A 40 3.17 0.55 -14.84
C VAL A 40 2.05 1.58 -14.76
N GLY A 41 0.89 1.22 -14.21
CA GLY A 41 -0.21 2.15 -13.96
C GLY A 41 0.18 3.32 -13.06
N VAL A 42 0.94 3.05 -11.99
CA VAL A 42 1.48 4.10 -11.09
C VAL A 42 2.42 5.04 -11.84
N LEU A 43 3.33 4.50 -12.65
CA LEU A 43 4.26 5.33 -13.43
C LEU A 43 3.53 6.24 -14.43
N LEU A 44 2.42 5.77 -15.02
CA LEU A 44 1.59 6.58 -15.90
C LEU A 44 0.88 7.72 -15.16
N ILE A 45 0.48 7.51 -13.91
CA ILE A 45 -0.15 8.54 -13.08
C ILE A 45 0.88 9.53 -12.55
N ALA A 46 1.95 9.03 -11.95
CA ALA A 46 2.98 9.83 -11.28
C ALA A 46 3.84 10.65 -12.25
N ARG A 47 4.04 10.14 -13.48
CA ARG A 47 4.86 10.78 -14.53
C ARG A 47 6.22 11.28 -14.00
N PRO A 48 7.04 10.39 -13.45
CA PRO A 48 8.32 10.79 -12.92
C PRO A 48 9.18 11.46 -14.00
N GLN A 49 9.72 12.64 -13.69
CA GLN A 49 10.65 13.38 -14.55
C GLN A 49 12.06 13.16 -13.98
N THR A 50 12.67 12.06 -14.35
CA THR A 50 13.97 11.67 -13.82
C THR A 50 15.11 12.19 -14.70
N ASP A 51 15.36 13.49 -14.67
CA ASP A 51 16.54 14.04 -15.33
C ASP A 51 17.83 13.88 -14.48
N ASN A 52 17.69 13.61 -13.18
CA ASN A 52 18.84 13.39 -12.29
C ASN A 52 18.56 12.27 -11.28
N TRP A 53 19.43 11.28 -11.26
CA TRP A 53 19.52 10.31 -10.18
C TRP A 53 20.13 11.00 -8.96
N ASP A 54 19.27 11.50 -8.09
CA ASP A 54 19.66 12.17 -6.85
C ASP A 54 19.57 11.21 -5.67
N ILE A 55 20.20 11.59 -4.55
CA ILE A 55 20.14 10.88 -3.27
C ILE A 55 18.69 10.65 -2.82
N GLY A 56 17.75 11.50 -3.27
CA GLY A 56 16.33 11.36 -3.05
C GLY A 56 15.73 10.08 -3.65
N VAL A 57 16.20 9.65 -4.81
CA VAL A 57 15.81 8.39 -5.46
C VAL A 57 16.24 7.19 -4.61
N LEU A 58 17.47 7.21 -4.12
CA LEU A 58 17.99 6.15 -3.24
C LEU A 58 17.21 6.10 -1.91
N ALA A 59 16.90 7.25 -1.33
CA ALA A 59 16.11 7.34 -0.11
C ALA A 59 14.68 6.80 -0.33
N ALA A 60 14.05 7.10 -1.46
CA ALA A 60 12.72 6.59 -1.80
C ALA A 60 12.73 5.07 -2.02
N LEU A 61 13.76 4.51 -2.69
CA LEU A 61 13.92 3.07 -2.83
C LEU A 61 14.16 2.38 -1.49
N ALA A 62 15.01 2.95 -0.62
CA ALA A 62 15.24 2.44 0.72
C ALA A 62 13.96 2.46 1.56
N SER A 63 13.15 3.52 1.44
CA SER A 63 11.84 3.62 2.09
C SER A 63 10.88 2.53 1.59
N ALA A 64 10.78 2.33 0.27
CA ALA A 64 9.95 1.28 -0.32
C ALA A 64 10.37 -0.12 0.13
N PHE A 65 11.67 -0.38 0.18
CA PHE A 65 12.22 -1.66 0.66
C PHE A 65 11.95 -1.88 2.15
N THR A 66 12.16 -0.85 2.97
CA THR A 66 11.85 -0.90 4.42
C THR A 66 10.36 -1.14 4.66
N GLY A 67 9.49 -0.45 3.90
CA GLY A 67 8.04 -0.67 3.94
C GLY A 67 7.67 -2.12 3.60
N ALA A 68 8.33 -2.70 2.60
CA ALA A 68 8.12 -4.10 2.25
C ALA A 68 8.55 -5.06 3.36
N ILE A 69 9.68 -4.81 4.03
CA ILE A 69 10.10 -5.59 5.21
C ILE A 69 9.04 -5.50 6.31
N VAL A 70 8.55 -4.30 6.60
CA VAL A 70 7.48 -4.10 7.60
C VAL A 70 6.22 -4.90 7.24
N ALA A 71 5.79 -4.88 6.00
CA ALA A 71 4.63 -5.65 5.53
C ALA A 71 4.82 -7.17 5.74
N ILE A 72 6.01 -7.70 5.44
CA ILE A 72 6.36 -9.11 5.67
C ILE A 72 6.31 -9.47 7.16
N TRP A 73 6.87 -8.61 8.02
CA TRP A 73 6.81 -8.83 9.47
C TRP A 73 5.39 -8.72 10.01
N LEU A 74 4.59 -7.76 9.55
CA LEU A 74 3.17 -7.66 9.89
C LEU A 74 2.42 -8.93 9.50
N ARG A 75 2.68 -9.46 8.30
CA ARG A 75 2.09 -10.74 7.84
C ARG A 75 2.50 -11.89 8.77
N LYS A 76 3.77 -11.98 9.13
CA LYS A 76 4.28 -13.03 10.01
C LYS A 76 3.67 -12.93 11.41
N LEU A 77 3.62 -11.73 11.99
CA LEU A 77 3.02 -11.50 13.30
C LEU A 77 1.51 -11.72 13.30
N SER A 78 0.81 -11.34 12.24
CA SER A 78 -0.65 -11.47 12.16
C SER A 78 -1.13 -12.92 12.24
N SER A 79 -0.26 -13.91 12.01
CA SER A 79 -0.58 -15.33 12.15
C SER A 79 -0.53 -15.84 13.60
N SER A 80 0.27 -15.19 14.47
CA SER A 80 0.49 -15.60 15.86
C SER A 80 -0.16 -14.68 16.90
N GLU A 81 -0.26 -13.37 16.58
CA GLU A 81 -0.68 -12.36 17.52
C GLU A 81 -2.04 -11.76 17.18
N LYS A 82 -2.69 -11.15 18.17
CA LYS A 82 -3.95 -10.42 17.94
C LYS A 82 -3.68 -9.13 17.16
N SER A 83 -4.47 -8.87 16.11
CA SER A 83 -4.32 -7.66 15.27
C SER A 83 -4.36 -6.36 16.06
N VAL A 84 -5.12 -6.31 17.16
CA VAL A 84 -5.19 -5.15 18.06
C VAL A 84 -3.86 -4.92 18.77
N ALA A 85 -3.23 -5.99 19.27
CA ALA A 85 -1.93 -5.89 19.94
C ALA A 85 -0.86 -5.37 18.97
N ILE A 86 -0.79 -5.94 17.78
CA ILE A 86 0.13 -5.48 16.72
C ILE A 86 -0.07 -3.98 16.45
N GLY A 87 -1.34 -3.55 16.28
CA GLY A 87 -1.67 -2.15 16.03
C GLY A 87 -1.23 -1.21 17.17
N ILE A 88 -1.46 -1.60 18.42
CA ILE A 88 -1.06 -0.81 19.61
C ILE A 88 0.46 -0.67 19.69
N TYR A 89 1.20 -1.78 19.56
CA TYR A 89 2.66 -1.72 19.63
C TYR A 89 3.27 -0.96 18.45
N TYR A 90 2.79 -1.20 17.23
CA TYR A 90 3.29 -0.53 16.03
C TYR A 90 3.05 0.97 16.08
N ASN A 91 1.80 1.39 16.30
CA ASN A 91 1.46 2.81 16.38
C ASN A 91 2.00 3.46 17.66
N GLY A 92 1.98 2.77 18.80
CA GLY A 92 2.49 3.28 20.07
C GLY A 92 3.99 3.56 20.00
N LEU A 93 4.78 2.59 19.53
CA LEU A 93 6.22 2.78 19.38
C LEU A 93 6.54 3.87 18.35
N GLY A 94 5.85 3.86 17.20
CA GLY A 94 5.99 4.91 16.19
C GLY A 94 5.66 6.31 16.74
N SER A 95 4.59 6.42 17.53
CA SER A 95 4.21 7.69 18.18
C SER A 95 5.25 8.16 19.19
N LEU A 96 5.84 7.26 19.98
CA LEU A 96 6.91 7.60 20.92
C LEU A 96 8.17 8.10 20.22
N VAL A 97 8.57 7.46 19.11
CA VAL A 97 9.71 7.90 18.28
C VAL A 97 9.45 9.27 17.68
N CYS A 98 8.26 9.48 17.08
CA CYS A 98 7.87 10.76 16.51
C CYS A 98 7.80 11.85 17.59
N LEU A 99 7.24 11.57 18.76
CA LEU A 99 7.17 12.51 19.88
C LEU A 99 8.58 12.91 20.33
N GLY A 100 9.48 11.93 20.51
CA GLY A 100 10.88 12.20 20.86
C GLY A 100 11.56 13.11 19.83
N TRP A 101 11.35 12.85 18.54
CA TRP A 101 11.90 13.69 17.47
C TRP A 101 11.35 15.13 17.53
N VAL A 102 10.03 15.27 17.67
CA VAL A 102 9.38 16.60 17.74
C VAL A 102 9.86 17.40 18.95
N LEU A 103 10.03 16.77 20.10
CA LEU A 103 10.54 17.43 21.31
C LEU A 103 11.99 17.91 21.14
N LEU A 104 12.81 17.18 20.38
CA LEU A 104 14.20 17.55 20.09
C LEU A 104 14.31 18.60 18.97
N SER A 105 13.40 18.59 17.99
CA SER A 105 13.43 19.47 16.83
C SER A 105 12.71 20.81 17.06
N GLY A 106 11.96 20.92 18.13
CA GLY A 106 11.13 22.08 18.48
C GLY A 106 9.63 21.80 18.32
N TRP A 107 8.91 21.96 19.42
CA TRP A 107 7.46 21.78 19.46
C TRP A 107 6.75 22.97 18.84
N LEU A 108 5.95 22.72 17.80
CA LEU A 108 5.01 23.70 17.25
C LEU A 108 3.60 23.30 17.70
N THR A 109 2.97 24.14 18.53
CA THR A 109 1.60 23.87 18.96
C THR A 109 0.64 24.05 17.80
N PRO A 110 -0.17 23.02 17.43
CA PRO A 110 -1.17 23.15 16.39
C PRO A 110 -2.19 24.24 16.71
N ARG A 111 -2.70 24.91 15.69
CA ARG A 111 -3.79 25.88 15.86
C ARG A 111 -5.04 25.17 16.33
N ALA A 112 -5.83 25.82 17.17
CA ALA A 112 -7.08 25.24 17.68
C ALA A 112 -8.03 24.78 16.57
N ASP A 113 -8.06 25.53 15.47
CA ASP A 113 -8.89 25.24 14.30
C ASP A 113 -8.46 23.96 13.54
N ASP A 114 -7.20 23.53 13.68
CA ASP A 114 -6.65 22.38 12.98
C ASP A 114 -6.75 21.07 13.81
N ILE A 115 -7.07 21.17 15.09
CA ILE A 115 -7.08 20.00 16.01
C ILE A 115 -8.06 18.94 15.55
N TRP A 116 -9.25 19.30 15.10
CA TRP A 116 -10.24 18.33 14.62
C TRP A 116 -9.74 17.55 13.39
N MET A 117 -9.00 18.23 12.51
CA MET A 117 -8.39 17.62 11.32
C MET A 117 -7.29 16.65 11.70
N LEU A 118 -6.46 16.98 12.69
CA LEU A 118 -5.43 16.10 13.22
C LEU A 118 -6.03 14.85 13.88
N ILE A 119 -7.12 15.03 14.64
CA ILE A 119 -7.85 13.91 15.26
C ILE A 119 -8.43 13.00 14.16
N ALA A 120 -9.11 13.57 13.17
CA ALA A 120 -9.70 12.80 12.06
C ALA A 120 -8.62 12.03 11.28
N PHE A 121 -7.49 12.68 11.00
CA PHE A 121 -6.33 12.04 10.35
C PHE A 121 -5.76 10.89 11.20
N GLY A 122 -5.55 11.11 12.50
CA GLY A 122 -5.04 10.10 13.41
C GLY A 122 -5.96 8.88 13.52
N LEU A 123 -7.28 9.11 13.63
CA LEU A 123 -8.28 8.03 13.63
C LEU A 123 -8.29 7.28 12.29
N GLY A 124 -8.20 7.98 11.17
CA GLY A 124 -8.12 7.39 9.83
C GLY A 124 -6.88 6.52 9.68
N CYS A 125 -5.71 6.99 10.08
CA CYS A 125 -4.46 6.23 10.06
C CYS A 125 -4.53 4.99 10.97
N GLY A 126 -5.10 5.12 12.18
CA GLY A 126 -5.30 4.00 13.09
C GLY A 126 -6.21 2.93 12.51
N LEU A 127 -7.34 3.35 11.92
CA LEU A 127 -8.28 2.44 11.25
C LEU A 127 -7.62 1.75 10.04
N GLN A 128 -6.92 2.50 9.21
CA GLN A 128 -6.17 1.96 8.06
C GLN A 128 -5.16 0.90 8.50
N GLN A 129 -4.35 1.18 9.53
CA GLN A 129 -3.37 0.25 10.05
C GLN A 129 -4.02 -1.02 10.62
N TRP A 130 -5.13 -0.87 11.33
CA TRP A 130 -5.88 -2.02 11.85
C TRP A 130 -6.43 -2.90 10.74
N LEU A 131 -7.08 -2.29 9.73
CA LEU A 131 -7.62 -3.00 8.57
C LEU A 131 -6.52 -3.72 7.77
N LEU A 132 -5.36 -3.08 7.60
CA LEU A 132 -4.20 -3.67 6.94
C LEU A 132 -3.70 -4.90 7.70
N THR A 133 -3.54 -4.78 9.03
CA THR A 133 -3.10 -5.91 9.87
C THR A 133 -4.10 -7.07 9.83
N VAL A 134 -5.40 -6.77 9.86
CA VAL A 134 -6.46 -7.78 9.71
C VAL A 134 -6.39 -8.44 8.34
N SER A 135 -6.16 -7.68 7.27
CA SER A 135 -6.05 -8.20 5.90
C SER A 135 -4.90 -9.20 5.77
N PHE A 136 -3.76 -8.92 6.38
CA PHE A 136 -2.62 -9.84 6.42
C PHE A 136 -2.90 -11.14 7.20
N ARG A 137 -3.90 -11.16 8.07
CA ARG A 137 -4.32 -12.39 8.75
C ARG A 137 -5.04 -13.36 7.81
N TYR A 138 -5.81 -12.82 6.84
CA TYR A 138 -6.67 -13.62 5.96
C TYR A 138 -6.11 -13.82 4.55
N ALA A 139 -5.05 -13.12 4.18
CA ALA A 139 -4.50 -13.16 2.85
C ALA A 139 -2.96 -13.12 2.87
N GLU A 140 -2.37 -13.75 1.85
CA GLU A 140 -0.92 -13.73 1.62
C GLU A 140 -0.45 -12.30 1.28
N ALA A 141 0.78 -11.95 1.68
CA ALA A 141 1.34 -10.61 1.45
C ALA A 141 1.44 -10.29 -0.04
N SER A 142 1.88 -11.25 -0.85
CA SER A 142 1.96 -11.11 -2.31
C SER A 142 0.60 -10.94 -3.00
N LEU A 143 -0.49 -11.42 -2.37
CA LEU A 143 -1.84 -11.23 -2.88
C LEU A 143 -2.34 -9.81 -2.62
N LEU A 144 -1.98 -9.23 -1.47
CA LEU A 144 -2.40 -7.88 -1.07
C LEU A 144 -1.57 -6.79 -1.75
N ALA A 145 -0.31 -7.06 -2.09
CA ALA A 145 0.62 -6.10 -2.67
C ALA A 145 0.04 -5.28 -3.85
N PRO A 146 -0.63 -5.85 -4.87
CA PRO A 146 -1.19 -5.04 -5.97
C PRO A 146 -2.31 -4.10 -5.55
N PHE A 147 -2.99 -4.36 -4.41
CA PHE A 147 -4.05 -3.49 -3.92
C PHE A 147 -3.52 -2.18 -3.32
N GLU A 148 -2.24 -2.13 -2.92
CA GLU A 148 -1.61 -0.89 -2.47
C GLU A 148 -1.59 0.19 -3.56
N TYR A 149 -1.56 -0.21 -4.84
CA TYR A 149 -1.64 0.73 -5.95
C TYR A 149 -2.98 1.47 -6.04
N LEU A 150 -4.07 0.93 -5.46
CA LEU A 150 -5.37 1.61 -5.43
C LEU A 150 -5.30 2.94 -4.67
N ALA A 151 -4.38 3.07 -3.71
CA ALA A 151 -4.18 4.34 -3.00
C ALA A 151 -3.88 5.50 -3.98
N MET A 152 -3.16 5.23 -5.08
CA MET A 152 -2.87 6.24 -6.11
C MET A 152 -4.13 6.65 -6.88
N VAL A 153 -5.03 5.70 -7.13
CA VAL A 153 -6.32 5.97 -7.78
C VAL A 153 -7.20 6.84 -6.86
N PHE A 154 -7.26 6.49 -5.57
CA PHE A 154 -7.99 7.30 -4.59
C PHE A 154 -7.38 8.69 -4.41
N ALA A 155 -6.05 8.82 -4.41
CA ALA A 155 -5.38 10.11 -4.35
C ALA A 155 -5.76 11.00 -5.54
N ALA A 156 -5.81 10.45 -6.75
CA ALA A 156 -6.24 11.18 -7.94
C ALA A 156 -7.71 11.63 -7.85
N ILE A 157 -8.61 10.78 -7.34
CA ILE A 157 -10.02 11.13 -7.14
C ILE A 157 -10.16 12.25 -6.10
N VAL A 158 -9.46 12.14 -4.98
CA VAL A 158 -9.48 13.14 -3.91
C VAL A 158 -8.92 14.48 -4.41
N GLY A 159 -7.81 14.48 -5.17
CA GLY A 159 -7.25 15.68 -5.81
C GLY A 159 -8.26 16.35 -6.74
N PHE A 160 -8.99 15.57 -7.53
CA PHE A 160 -10.05 16.09 -8.40
C PHE A 160 -11.22 16.70 -7.60
N VAL A 161 -11.72 15.99 -6.58
CA VAL A 161 -12.93 16.41 -5.84
C VAL A 161 -12.67 17.62 -4.94
N PHE A 162 -11.53 17.66 -4.24
CA PHE A 162 -11.25 18.69 -3.23
C PHE A 162 -10.45 19.87 -3.75
N TRP A 163 -9.58 19.66 -4.73
CA TRP A 163 -8.72 20.71 -5.29
C TRP A 163 -9.05 21.08 -6.74
N GLY A 164 -10.01 20.38 -7.38
CA GLY A 164 -10.38 20.65 -8.76
C GLY A 164 -9.27 20.29 -9.76
N GLU A 165 -8.31 19.48 -9.37
CA GLU A 165 -7.24 19.02 -10.25
C GLU A 165 -7.83 18.12 -11.34
N ILE A 166 -7.86 18.60 -12.60
CA ILE A 166 -8.40 17.81 -13.71
C ILE A 166 -7.39 16.71 -14.06
N PRO A 167 -7.74 15.42 -13.85
CA PRO A 167 -6.84 14.34 -14.19
C PRO A 167 -6.61 14.28 -15.70
N VAL A 168 -5.36 14.26 -16.11
CA VAL A 168 -4.99 14.12 -17.51
C VAL A 168 -5.26 12.70 -18.01
N LEU A 169 -5.33 12.50 -19.32
CA LEU A 169 -5.68 11.21 -19.92
C LEU A 169 -4.82 10.04 -19.39
N THR A 170 -3.53 10.25 -19.16
CA THR A 170 -2.65 9.20 -18.61
C THR A 170 -3.00 8.80 -17.19
N THR A 171 -3.57 9.71 -16.37
CA THR A 171 -4.08 9.39 -15.05
C THR A 171 -5.26 8.41 -15.14
N TRP A 172 -6.19 8.65 -16.07
CA TRP A 172 -7.31 7.73 -16.31
C TRP A 172 -6.87 6.35 -16.82
N ILE A 173 -5.90 6.33 -17.75
CA ILE A 173 -5.34 5.08 -18.26
C ILE A 173 -4.63 4.31 -17.16
N GLY A 174 -3.78 4.98 -16.36
CA GLY A 174 -3.08 4.36 -15.23
C GLY A 174 -4.05 3.83 -14.17
N ALA A 175 -5.08 4.61 -13.82
CA ALA A 175 -6.12 4.18 -12.89
C ALA A 175 -6.89 2.94 -13.39
N ALA A 176 -7.23 2.90 -14.69
CA ALA A 176 -7.88 1.75 -15.29
C ALA A 176 -7.00 0.48 -15.27
N ILE A 177 -5.70 0.62 -15.54
CA ILE A 177 -4.74 -0.50 -15.47
C ILE A 177 -4.64 -1.02 -14.03
N ILE A 178 -4.52 -0.14 -13.03
CA ILE A 178 -4.45 -0.52 -11.61
C ILE A 178 -5.73 -1.24 -11.20
N ALA A 179 -6.90 -0.68 -11.50
CA ALA A 179 -8.18 -1.29 -11.18
C ALA A 179 -8.35 -2.66 -11.85
N ALA A 180 -7.97 -2.78 -13.13
CA ALA A 180 -8.01 -4.04 -13.87
C ALA A 180 -7.08 -5.10 -13.26
N SER A 181 -5.86 -4.73 -12.84
CA SER A 181 -4.91 -5.64 -12.20
C SER A 181 -5.43 -6.19 -10.88
N GLY A 182 -6.02 -5.33 -10.03
CA GLY A 182 -6.65 -5.73 -8.78
C GLY A 182 -7.87 -6.65 -8.97
N LEU A 183 -8.77 -6.28 -9.89
CA LEU A 183 -9.95 -7.08 -10.22
C LEU A 183 -9.60 -8.45 -10.83
N PHE A 184 -8.54 -8.52 -11.62
CA PHE A 184 -8.05 -9.77 -12.21
C PHE A 184 -7.65 -10.79 -11.13
N ILE A 185 -6.96 -10.35 -10.08
CA ILE A 185 -6.58 -11.18 -8.94
C ILE A 185 -7.83 -11.60 -8.15
N PHE A 186 -8.72 -10.65 -7.86
CA PHE A 186 -9.90 -10.89 -7.02
C PHE A 186 -10.87 -11.92 -7.64
N LYS A 187 -11.26 -11.75 -8.90
CA LYS A 187 -12.19 -12.67 -9.59
C LYS A 187 -11.72 -14.11 -9.62
N ARG A 188 -10.42 -14.33 -9.71
CA ARG A 188 -9.86 -15.69 -9.75
C ARG A 188 -9.79 -16.38 -8.40
N ARG A 189 -9.62 -15.65 -7.31
CA ARG A 189 -9.69 -16.21 -5.96
C ARG A 189 -11.08 -16.78 -5.70
N GLN A 190 -12.14 -16.08 -6.12
CA GLN A 190 -13.52 -16.58 -6.01
C GLN A 190 -13.71 -17.89 -6.79
N LYS A 191 -13.13 -18.02 -7.98
CA LYS A 191 -13.23 -19.23 -8.81
C LYS A 191 -12.47 -20.44 -8.24
N GLN A 192 -11.45 -20.22 -7.43
CA GLN A 192 -10.71 -21.28 -6.74
C GLN A 192 -11.37 -21.71 -5.41
N GLN A 193 -12.13 -20.80 -4.79
CA GLN A 193 -12.88 -21.10 -3.55
C GLN A 193 -14.24 -21.76 -3.80
N HIS A 194 -14.81 -21.61 -5.00
CA HIS A 194 -15.98 -22.34 -5.48
C HIS A 194 -15.62 -23.11 -6.76
N PRO A 195 -14.99 -24.29 -6.64
CA PRO A 195 -14.96 -25.22 -7.75
C PRO A 195 -16.43 -25.50 -8.09
N SER A 196 -16.84 -25.18 -9.33
CA SER A 196 -18.16 -25.57 -9.81
C SER A 196 -18.39 -27.03 -9.45
N GLU A 197 -19.42 -27.34 -8.64
CA GLU A 197 -19.89 -28.69 -8.45
C GLU A 197 -19.98 -29.34 -9.83
N PRO A 198 -19.40 -30.54 -10.03
CA PRO A 198 -19.61 -31.27 -11.27
C PRO A 198 -21.12 -31.47 -11.39
N ALA A 199 -21.70 -30.99 -12.50
CA ALA A 199 -23.08 -31.24 -12.81
C ALA A 199 -23.36 -32.72 -12.59
N ALA A 200 -24.18 -33.03 -11.58
CA ALA A 200 -24.71 -34.34 -11.34
C ALA A 200 -25.58 -34.65 -12.55
N ASN A 201 -24.98 -35.27 -13.57
CA ASN A 201 -25.72 -35.89 -14.64
C ASN A 201 -26.25 -37.23 -14.08
N GLY A 202 -27.55 -37.17 -13.74
CA GLY A 202 -28.38 -38.36 -13.57
C GLY A 202 -28.57 -39.12 -14.88
#